data_ead3b3a6b21bc96b13fb77d513815391
#
_entry.id   ead3b3a6b21bc96b13fb77d513815391
#
_cell.length_a   1.000
_cell.length_b   1.000
_cell.length_c   1.000
_cell.angle_alpha   90.00
_cell.angle_beta   90.00
_cell.angle_gamma   90.00
#
_symmetry.space_group_name_H-M   'P 1'
#
loop_
_entity.id
_entity.type
_entity.pdbx_description
1 polymer ?
#
loop_
_entity_poly.entity_id
_entity_poly.type
_entity_poly.pdbx_seq_one_letter_code
_entity_poly.pdbx_strand_id
1 'polypeptide(L)'
;MYVIKSEEALEKLRAITPATFKAPVVMLVCTDEASAWVNPFDDFNSHVMDSSIICTHMMMEAEDLGLGTTWVCWFDTAKVKEAFGLPDGIQPRCLLPVGYPAADVKPGPMHAVRKPAEEIFTVL
;
A
#
# COMPACT_ATOMS: atom_id res chain seq x y z
N MET A 1 0.20 -11.17 0.97
CA MET A 1 -0.64 -10.12 1.58
C MET A 1 -1.01 -10.55 3.00
N TYR A 2 -0.99 -9.62 3.96
CA TYR A 2 -1.34 -9.89 5.35
C TYR A 2 -2.41 -8.89 5.81
N VAL A 3 -3.34 -9.34 6.64
CA VAL A 3 -4.39 -8.51 7.23
C VAL A 3 -4.05 -8.30 8.70
N ILE A 4 -3.71 -7.07 9.07
CA ILE A 4 -3.35 -6.66 10.43
C ILE A 4 -4.60 -6.06 11.06
N LYS A 5 -5.21 -6.75 12.03
CA LYS A 5 -6.46 -6.30 12.67
C LYS A 5 -6.55 -6.56 14.17
N SER A 6 -5.72 -7.45 14.74
CA SER A 6 -5.67 -7.58 16.18
C SER A 6 -5.03 -6.34 16.81
N GLU A 7 -5.48 -5.94 18.00
CA GLU A 7 -4.91 -4.75 18.67
C GLU A 7 -3.40 -4.92 18.90
N GLU A 8 -2.96 -6.10 19.30
CA GLU A 8 -1.53 -6.40 19.48
C GLU A 8 -0.73 -6.17 18.20
N ALA A 9 -1.23 -6.63 17.04
CA ALA A 9 -0.55 -6.48 15.76
C ALA A 9 -0.58 -5.01 15.28
N LEU A 10 -1.69 -4.31 15.50
CA LEU A 10 -1.80 -2.88 15.19
C LEU A 10 -0.85 -2.04 16.06
N GLU A 11 -0.70 -2.35 17.35
CA GLU A 11 0.27 -1.67 18.23
C GLU A 11 1.71 -1.89 17.77
N LYS A 12 2.08 -3.11 17.38
CA LYS A 12 3.39 -3.39 16.77
C LYS A 12 3.64 -2.51 15.54
N LEU A 13 2.64 -2.39 14.67
CA LEU A 13 2.76 -1.57 13.46
C LEU A 13 2.84 -0.07 13.78
N ARG A 14 2.02 0.42 14.72
CA ARG A 14 2.03 1.82 15.19
C ARG A 14 3.37 2.24 15.79
N ALA A 15 4.09 1.31 16.41
CA ALA A 15 5.45 1.55 16.91
C ALA A 15 6.48 1.76 15.77
N ILE A 16 6.19 1.26 14.56
CA ILE A 16 7.08 1.38 13.39
C ILE A 16 6.75 2.63 12.57
N THR A 17 5.46 2.95 12.42
CA THR A 17 5.02 4.09 11.62
C THR A 17 3.77 4.76 12.19
N PRO A 18 3.70 6.10 12.24
CA PRO A 18 2.48 6.81 12.59
C PRO A 18 1.41 6.77 11.49
N ALA A 19 1.78 6.37 10.27
CA ALA A 19 0.91 6.43 9.09
C ALA A 19 -0.11 5.28 9.01
N THR A 20 -0.51 4.73 10.16
CA THR A 20 -1.65 3.81 10.27
C THR A 20 -2.98 4.55 10.39
N PHE A 21 -2.95 5.87 10.67
CA PHE A 21 -4.12 6.75 10.86
C PHE A 21 -5.14 6.22 11.88
N LYS A 22 -4.69 5.38 12.81
CA LYS A 22 -5.53 4.67 13.80
C LYS A 22 -6.63 3.80 13.15
N ALA A 23 -6.43 3.41 11.89
CA ALA A 23 -7.37 2.52 11.20
C ALA A 23 -7.52 1.19 11.96
N PRO A 24 -8.74 0.61 11.99
CA PRO A 24 -9.01 -0.65 12.67
C PRO A 24 -8.44 -1.86 11.94
N VAL A 25 -8.10 -1.69 10.67
CA VAL A 25 -7.49 -2.72 9.82
C VAL A 25 -6.41 -2.08 8.96
N VAL A 26 -5.28 -2.75 8.82
CA VAL A 26 -4.25 -2.38 7.86
C VAL A 26 -3.91 -3.59 7.00
N MET A 27 -4.03 -3.45 5.69
CA MET A 27 -3.56 -4.45 4.74
C MET A 27 -2.07 -4.21 4.48
N LEU A 28 -1.23 -5.21 4.72
CA LEU A 28 0.19 -5.18 4.36
C LEU A 28 0.35 -5.91 3.02
N VAL A 29 0.60 -5.14 1.98
CA VAL A 29 0.84 -5.66 0.64
C VAL A 29 2.32 -5.98 0.49
N CYS A 30 2.60 -7.23 0.14
CA CYS A 30 3.95 -7.75 -0.03
C CYS A 30 4.10 -8.38 -1.41
N THR A 31 5.33 -8.50 -1.85
CA THR A 31 5.72 -9.22 -3.07
C THR A 31 6.62 -10.40 -2.73
N ASP A 32 6.55 -11.42 -3.57
CA ASP A 32 7.56 -12.46 -3.68
C ASP A 32 8.28 -12.25 -5.03
N GLU A 33 9.49 -11.73 -4.95
CA GLU A 33 10.28 -11.36 -6.12
C GLU A 33 10.67 -12.58 -6.95
N ALA A 34 10.85 -13.74 -6.30
CA ALA A 34 11.22 -14.97 -6.98
C ALA A 34 10.09 -15.57 -7.82
N SER A 35 8.83 -15.26 -7.47
CA SER A 35 7.63 -15.75 -8.16
C SER A 35 7.11 -14.77 -9.23
N ALA A 36 7.68 -13.58 -9.33
CA ALA A 36 7.22 -12.56 -10.28
C ALA A 36 7.76 -12.81 -11.69
N TRP A 37 7.05 -12.29 -12.68
CA TRP A 37 7.50 -12.34 -14.06
C TRP A 37 8.75 -11.48 -14.28
N VAL A 38 9.71 -12.02 -15.03
CA VAL A 38 10.92 -11.31 -15.44
C VAL A 38 10.90 -11.11 -16.95
N ASN A 39 11.11 -9.88 -17.40
CA ASN A 39 11.19 -9.55 -18.81
C ASN A 39 12.48 -10.15 -19.39
N PRO A 40 12.39 -11.00 -20.45
CA PRO A 40 13.56 -11.68 -21.02
C PRO A 40 14.50 -10.76 -21.80
N PHE A 41 14.17 -9.49 -22.01
CA PHE A 41 14.94 -8.55 -22.81
C PHE A 41 15.81 -7.59 -21.97
N ASP A 42 15.39 -7.28 -20.75
CA ASP A 42 16.03 -6.27 -19.89
C ASP A 42 16.07 -6.64 -18.41
N ASP A 43 15.73 -7.89 -18.08
CA ASP A 43 15.68 -8.44 -16.72
C ASP A 43 14.74 -7.66 -15.77
N PHE A 44 13.83 -6.82 -16.29
CA PHE A 44 12.83 -6.12 -15.48
C PHE A 44 11.94 -7.14 -14.75
N ASN A 45 11.86 -7.05 -13.42
CA ASN A 45 11.02 -7.90 -12.60
C ASN A 45 9.73 -7.16 -12.22
N SER A 46 8.57 -7.79 -12.49
CA SER A 46 7.25 -7.15 -12.37
C SER A 46 6.75 -6.97 -10.93
N HIS A 47 7.41 -7.51 -9.91
CA HIS A 47 6.89 -7.62 -8.54
C HIS A 47 6.35 -6.30 -7.97
N VAL A 48 7.01 -5.17 -8.23
CA VAL A 48 6.55 -3.86 -7.76
C VAL A 48 5.31 -3.41 -8.52
N MET A 49 5.27 -3.66 -9.84
CA MET A 49 4.12 -3.35 -10.67
C MET A 49 2.90 -4.17 -10.24
N ASP A 50 3.06 -5.48 -10.04
CA ASP A 50 2.00 -6.39 -9.62
C ASP A 50 1.38 -5.96 -8.28
N SER A 51 2.22 -5.60 -7.31
CA SER A 51 1.73 -5.10 -6.01
C SER A 51 0.98 -3.77 -6.14
N SER A 52 1.42 -2.90 -7.05
CA SER A 52 0.77 -1.61 -7.30
C SER A 52 -0.59 -1.77 -7.96
N ILE A 53 -0.71 -2.68 -8.93
CA ILE A 53 -1.99 -2.99 -9.59
C ILE A 53 -2.98 -3.53 -8.56
N ILE A 54 -2.59 -4.54 -7.78
CA ILE A 54 -3.48 -5.15 -6.77
C ILE A 54 -3.90 -4.13 -5.72
N CYS A 55 -2.96 -3.32 -5.20
CA CYS A 55 -3.26 -2.32 -4.20
C CYS A 55 -4.25 -1.26 -4.72
N THR A 56 -4.10 -0.83 -5.98
CA THR A 56 -5.04 0.09 -6.63
C THR A 56 -6.44 -0.50 -6.70
N HIS A 57 -6.58 -1.76 -7.14
CA HIS A 57 -7.87 -2.44 -7.19
C HIS A 57 -8.52 -2.57 -5.81
N MET A 58 -7.73 -2.87 -4.78
CA MET A 58 -8.22 -2.91 -3.40
C MET A 58 -8.73 -1.55 -2.91
N MET A 59 -8.08 -0.45 -3.29
CA MET A 59 -8.53 0.91 -2.95
C MET A 59 -9.85 1.24 -3.66
N MET A 60 -9.99 0.86 -4.93
CA MET A 60 -11.22 1.06 -5.69
C MET A 60 -12.39 0.27 -5.10
N GLU A 61 -12.16 -1.00 -4.78
CA GLU A 61 -13.18 -1.85 -4.13
C GLU A 61 -13.57 -1.32 -2.75
N ALA A 62 -12.60 -0.85 -1.97
CA ALA A 62 -12.88 -0.25 -0.67
C ALA A 62 -13.77 1.01 -0.80
N GLU A 63 -13.51 1.87 -1.78
CA GLU A 63 -14.35 3.05 -2.08
C GLU A 63 -15.78 2.64 -2.47
N ASP A 64 -15.94 1.62 -3.31
CA ASP A 64 -17.26 1.10 -3.71
C ASP A 64 -18.06 0.55 -2.50
N LEU A 65 -17.35 0.02 -1.52
CA LEU A 65 -17.91 -0.44 -0.24
C LEU A 65 -18.11 0.68 0.80
N GLY A 66 -17.83 1.94 0.46
CA GLY A 66 -17.95 3.10 1.38
C GLY A 66 -16.84 3.17 2.42
N LEU A 67 -15.69 2.51 2.20
CA LEU A 67 -14.53 2.53 3.07
C LEU A 67 -13.48 3.53 2.57
N GLY A 68 -12.83 4.20 3.51
CA GLY A 68 -11.66 5.03 3.21
C GLY A 68 -10.36 4.24 3.27
N THR A 69 -9.43 4.59 2.40
CA THR A 69 -8.09 3.99 2.35
C THR A 69 -7.02 5.04 2.10
N THR A 70 -5.79 4.70 2.45
CA THR A 70 -4.62 5.52 2.11
C THR A 70 -3.45 4.61 1.74
N TRP A 71 -2.82 4.89 0.60
CA TRP A 71 -1.59 4.19 0.20
C TRP A 71 -0.40 4.74 0.97
N VAL A 72 0.25 3.90 1.77
CA VAL A 72 1.37 4.28 2.62
C VAL A 72 2.62 3.49 2.26
N CYS A 73 3.68 4.22 1.89
CA CYS A 73 5.04 3.67 1.73
C CYS A 73 6.00 4.19 2.83
N TRP A 74 5.53 5.01 3.76
CA TRP A 74 6.34 5.61 4.80
C TRP A 74 6.41 4.71 6.04
N PHE A 75 7.22 3.67 5.96
CA PHE A 75 7.53 2.76 7.06
C PHE A 75 8.87 2.06 6.83
N ASP A 76 9.46 1.56 7.91
CA ASP A 76 10.69 0.76 7.88
C ASP A 76 10.34 -0.70 7.51
N THR A 77 10.71 -1.11 6.30
CA THR A 77 10.41 -2.44 5.76
C THR A 77 11.11 -3.56 6.54
N ALA A 78 12.34 -3.33 7.01
CA ALA A 78 13.09 -4.32 7.78
C ALA A 78 12.42 -4.57 9.15
N LYS A 79 12.01 -3.50 9.84
CA LYS A 79 11.27 -3.61 11.11
C LYS A 79 9.92 -4.28 10.93
N VAL A 80 9.21 -4.04 9.83
CA VAL A 80 7.95 -4.73 9.53
C VAL A 80 8.20 -6.22 9.32
N LYS A 81 9.24 -6.60 8.57
CA LYS A 81 9.61 -8.01 8.37
C LYS A 81 9.88 -8.71 9.70
N GLU A 82 10.68 -8.08 10.56
CA GLU A 82 11.03 -8.62 11.88
C GLU A 82 9.79 -8.72 12.77
N ALA A 83 9.01 -7.64 12.91
CA ALA A 83 7.87 -7.57 13.82
C ALA A 83 6.76 -8.59 13.50
N PHE A 84 6.60 -8.93 12.22
CA PHE A 84 5.57 -9.89 11.76
C PHE A 84 6.14 -11.24 11.31
N GLY A 85 7.42 -11.49 11.46
CA GLY A 85 8.06 -12.75 11.10
C GLY A 85 7.88 -13.13 9.64
N LEU A 86 8.03 -12.16 8.72
CA LEU A 86 7.83 -12.43 7.30
C LEU A 86 8.96 -13.30 6.74
N PRO A 87 8.66 -14.28 5.87
CA PRO A 87 9.67 -15.10 5.21
C PRO A 87 10.70 -14.27 4.43
N ASP A 88 11.92 -14.79 4.27
CA ASP A 88 13.04 -14.06 3.64
C ASP A 88 12.72 -13.55 2.22
N GLY A 89 12.03 -14.32 1.38
CA GLY A 89 11.64 -13.95 0.01
C GLY A 89 10.52 -12.90 -0.03
N ILE A 90 9.80 -12.69 1.06
CA ILE A 90 8.65 -11.78 1.09
C ILE A 90 9.08 -10.35 1.44
N GLN A 91 8.75 -9.41 0.56
CA GLN A 91 9.11 -8.00 0.71
C GLN A 91 7.88 -7.12 0.93
N PRO A 92 7.78 -6.39 2.08
CA PRO A 92 6.74 -5.38 2.28
C PRO A 92 6.86 -4.26 1.24
N ARG A 93 5.74 -3.86 0.62
CA ARG A 93 5.70 -2.80 -0.40
C ARG A 93 4.90 -1.60 0.01
N CYS A 94 3.69 -1.82 0.51
CA CYS A 94 2.88 -0.74 1.05
C CYS A 94 1.96 -1.23 2.16
N LEU A 95 1.53 -0.29 2.97
CA LEU A 95 0.42 -0.46 3.89
C LEU A 95 -0.82 0.22 3.29
N LEU A 96 -1.96 -0.40 3.47
CA LEU A 96 -3.25 0.16 3.12
C LEU A 96 -4.12 0.17 4.39
N PRO A 97 -4.08 1.24 5.21
CA PRO A 97 -5.04 1.46 6.27
C PRO A 97 -6.45 1.51 5.70
N VAL A 98 -7.38 0.79 6.34
CA VAL A 98 -8.77 0.67 5.89
C VAL A 98 -9.71 0.94 7.04
N GLY A 99 -10.73 1.77 6.82
CA GLY A 99 -11.75 2.08 7.82
C GLY A 99 -12.82 3.01 7.26
N TYR A 100 -13.85 3.27 8.05
CA TYR A 100 -14.82 4.29 7.67
C TYR A 100 -14.23 5.69 7.84
N PRO A 101 -14.38 6.58 6.83
CA PRO A 101 -13.93 7.96 6.95
C PRO A 101 -14.60 8.65 8.14
N ALA A 102 -13.86 9.45 8.90
CA ALA A 102 -14.45 10.30 9.92
C ALA A 102 -15.35 11.36 9.26
N ALA A 103 -16.44 11.74 9.91
CA ALA A 103 -17.45 12.64 9.34
C ALA A 103 -16.89 14.05 9.01
N ASP A 104 -15.82 14.45 9.66
CA ASP A 104 -15.17 15.76 9.52
C ASP A 104 -13.90 15.71 8.66
N VAL A 105 -13.54 14.54 8.11
CA VAL A 105 -12.34 14.39 7.27
C VAL A 105 -12.49 15.18 5.98
N LYS A 106 -11.41 15.86 5.60
CA LYS A 106 -11.30 16.54 4.31
C LYS A 106 -10.12 15.98 3.54
N PRO A 107 -10.22 15.90 2.20
CA PRO A 107 -9.07 15.55 1.37
C PRO A 107 -7.87 16.46 1.65
N GLY A 108 -6.67 15.88 1.64
CA GLY A 108 -5.44 16.66 1.76
C GLY A 108 -5.28 17.66 0.60
N PRO A 109 -4.47 18.73 0.76
CA PRO A 109 -4.34 19.78 -0.25
C PRO A 109 -3.84 19.27 -1.61
N MET A 110 -3.08 18.18 -1.62
CA MET A 110 -2.56 17.58 -2.86
C MET A 110 -3.55 16.62 -3.55
N HIS A 111 -4.69 16.31 -2.92
CA HIS A 111 -5.63 15.30 -3.43
C HIS A 111 -6.17 15.63 -4.82
N ALA A 112 -6.45 16.89 -5.10
CA ALA A 112 -6.99 17.35 -6.39
C ALA A 112 -5.92 17.93 -7.34
N VAL A 113 -4.65 18.00 -6.92
CA VAL A 113 -3.57 18.54 -7.75
C VAL A 113 -3.19 17.54 -8.83
N ARG A 114 -3.25 17.96 -10.07
CA ARG A 114 -2.87 17.15 -11.24
C ARG A 114 -1.98 17.99 -12.16
N LYS A 115 -1.07 17.30 -12.83
CA LYS A 115 -0.32 17.92 -13.93
C LYS A 115 -1.26 18.20 -15.11
N PRO A 116 -1.02 19.24 -15.91
CA PRO A 116 -1.71 19.44 -17.18
C PRO A 116 -1.54 18.23 -18.12
N ALA A 117 -2.54 17.94 -18.93
CA ALA A 117 -2.53 16.77 -19.81
C ALA A 117 -1.34 16.78 -20.79
N GLU A 118 -0.97 17.95 -21.29
CA GLU A 118 0.16 18.20 -22.20
C GLU A 118 1.54 17.87 -21.60
N GLU A 119 1.66 17.84 -20.27
CA GLU A 119 2.88 17.39 -19.61
C GLU A 119 2.96 15.86 -19.47
N ILE A 120 1.85 15.17 -19.67
CA ILE A 120 1.71 13.73 -19.43
C ILE A 120 1.58 12.95 -20.73
N PHE A 121 0.89 13.53 -21.72
CA PHE A 121 0.59 12.88 -22.99
C PHE A 121 1.36 13.50 -24.13
N THR A 122 1.95 12.66 -24.97
CA THR A 122 2.53 13.02 -26.26
C THR A 122 1.89 12.15 -27.33
N VAL A 123 1.36 12.78 -28.37
CA VAL A 123 0.85 12.08 -29.56
C VAL A 123 1.99 11.97 -30.56
N LEU A 124 2.32 10.74 -31.02
CA LEU A 124 3.36 10.43 -32.00
C LEU A 124 2.75 10.18 -33.36
#